data_9ac49e03ce92cef222c1df2ad2fa8ce0
#
_entry.id   9ac49e03ce92cef222c1df2ad2fa8ce0
#
_cell.length_a   1.000
_cell.length_b   1.000
_cell.length_c   1.000
_cell.angle_alpha   90.00
_cell.angle_beta   90.00
_cell.angle_gamma   90.00
#
_symmetry.space_group_name_H-M   'P 1'
#
loop_
_entity.id
_entity.type
_entity.pdbx_description
1 polymer ?
#
loop_
_entity_poly.entity_id
_entity_poly.type
_entity_poly.pdbx_seq_one_letter_code
_entity_poly.pdbx_strand_id
1 'polypeptide(L)'
;MLCRGSASVYSTESGSGTASGQKLHPNALTAAHRTLPFGTKVRVTNKGNGRSVIVTINDRGPFTRGRIIDVTPAAARALGFSGLAKVSLNVGE
;
A
#
# COMPACT_ATOMS: atom_id res chain seq x y z
N MET A 1 0.24 -16.18 -0.39
CA MET A 1 -0.58 -15.73 -1.52
C MET A 1 0.13 -14.60 -2.25
N LEU A 2 0.17 -14.66 -3.57
CA LEU A 2 0.83 -13.67 -4.41
C LEU A 2 -0.20 -12.97 -5.30
N CYS A 3 -0.21 -11.64 -5.26
CA CYS A 3 -1.08 -10.82 -6.11
C CYS A 3 -0.23 -9.84 -6.91
N ARG A 4 -0.69 -9.50 -8.10
CA ARG A 4 -0.02 -8.54 -8.98
C ARG A 4 -1.00 -7.46 -9.40
N GLY A 5 -0.49 -6.25 -9.57
CA GLY A 5 -1.30 -5.12 -10.00
C GLY A 5 -0.54 -3.83 -9.84
N SER A 6 -1.26 -2.73 -9.84
CA SER A 6 -0.67 -1.41 -9.69
C SER A 6 -0.84 -0.91 -8.26
N ALA A 7 0.21 -0.28 -7.74
CA ALA A 7 0.18 0.44 -6.47
C ALA A 7 0.08 1.93 -6.74
N SER A 8 -0.62 2.63 -5.87
CA SER A 8 -0.66 4.09 -5.87
C SER A 8 -0.27 4.61 -4.50
N VAL A 9 -0.11 5.93 -4.41
CA VAL A 9 0.27 6.58 -3.16
C VAL A 9 -0.96 7.29 -2.60
N TYR A 10 -1.16 7.21 -1.28
CA TYR A 10 -2.23 7.94 -0.62
C TYR A 10 -2.17 9.42 -0.95
N SER A 11 -3.35 10.02 -1.19
CA SER A 11 -3.48 11.46 -1.26
C SER A 11 -3.67 12.01 0.16
N THR A 12 -2.78 12.87 0.60
CA THR A 12 -2.90 13.52 1.90
C THR A 12 -4.03 14.56 1.93
N GLU A 13 -4.59 14.88 0.77
CA GLU A 13 -5.69 15.85 0.67
C GLU A 13 -7.04 15.25 1.08
N SER A 14 -7.15 13.92 1.13
CA SER A 14 -8.42 13.25 1.43
C SER A 14 -8.69 13.08 2.92
N GLY A 15 -7.89 13.69 3.79
CA GLY A 15 -8.05 13.62 5.24
C GLY A 15 -7.05 12.69 5.89
N SER A 16 -7.10 12.60 7.21
CA SER A 16 -6.10 11.88 8.00
C SER A 16 -6.64 10.61 8.64
N GLY A 17 -7.92 10.29 8.50
CA GLY A 17 -8.50 9.08 9.05
C GLY A 17 -8.42 7.91 8.10
N THR A 18 -8.31 6.70 8.64
CA THR A 18 -8.35 5.47 7.88
C THR A 18 -9.56 4.62 8.28
N ALA A 19 -9.88 3.61 7.48
CA ALA A 19 -11.03 2.75 7.75
C ALA A 19 -10.89 1.94 9.04
N SER A 20 -9.65 1.72 9.51
CA SER A 20 -9.41 1.02 10.78
C SER A 20 -9.61 1.92 12.00
N GLY A 21 -9.87 3.22 11.81
CA GLY A 21 -9.96 4.20 12.88
C GLY A 21 -8.64 4.82 13.28
N GLN A 22 -7.54 4.37 12.71
CA GLN A 22 -6.22 4.95 12.96
C GLN A 22 -6.04 6.19 12.11
N LYS A 23 -5.23 7.13 12.60
CA LYS A 23 -4.83 8.27 11.79
C LYS A 23 -3.85 7.82 10.72
N LEU A 24 -3.94 8.45 9.54
CA LEU A 24 -2.96 8.25 8.49
C LEU A 24 -1.65 8.94 8.91
N HIS A 25 -0.58 8.17 8.96
CA HIS A 25 0.76 8.67 9.25
C HIS A 25 1.60 8.55 7.97
N PRO A 26 1.89 9.67 7.26
CA PRO A 26 2.62 9.59 6.00
C PRO A 26 4.00 8.97 6.10
N ASN A 27 4.59 9.00 7.30
CA ASN A 27 5.93 8.43 7.56
C ASN A 27 5.89 6.99 8.05
N ALA A 28 4.72 6.40 8.24
CA ALA A 28 4.59 5.01 8.64
C ALA A 28 4.50 4.10 7.41
N LEU A 29 4.87 2.84 7.58
CA LEU A 29 4.80 1.84 6.50
C LEU A 29 3.48 1.11 6.58
N THR A 30 2.42 1.76 6.11
CA THR A 30 1.06 1.20 6.09
C THR A 30 0.45 1.34 4.70
N ALA A 31 -0.68 0.67 4.48
CA ALA A 31 -1.32 0.67 3.18
C ALA A 31 -2.80 0.36 3.29
N ALA A 32 -3.54 0.67 2.23
CA ALA A 32 -4.93 0.30 2.05
C ALA A 32 -5.03 -0.88 1.10
N HIS A 33 -5.88 -1.84 1.42
CA HIS A 33 -6.21 -2.98 0.58
C HIS A 33 -7.71 -3.25 0.68
N ARG A 34 -8.31 -3.73 -0.42
CA ARG A 34 -9.77 -3.87 -0.48
C ARG A 34 -10.33 -4.92 0.46
N THR A 35 -9.59 -6.01 0.68
CA THR A 35 -10.15 -7.19 1.37
C THR A 35 -9.30 -7.74 2.49
N LEU A 36 -7.99 -7.47 2.51
CA LEU A 36 -7.13 -8.04 3.54
C LEU A 36 -7.50 -7.48 4.92
N PRO A 37 -7.52 -8.32 5.96
CA PRO A 37 -7.84 -7.85 7.32
C PRO A 37 -6.87 -6.78 7.79
N PHE A 38 -7.36 -5.86 8.60
CA PHE A 38 -6.50 -4.84 9.23
C PHE A 38 -5.46 -5.54 10.11
N GLY A 39 -4.24 -5.05 10.06
CA GLY A 39 -3.10 -5.65 10.76
C GLY A 39 -2.32 -6.66 9.93
N THR A 40 -2.81 -7.02 8.74
CA THR A 40 -2.09 -7.94 7.87
C THR A 40 -0.79 -7.32 7.39
N LYS A 41 0.30 -8.08 7.47
CA LYS A 41 1.59 -7.67 6.94
C LYS A 41 1.72 -8.16 5.50
N VAL A 42 2.09 -7.26 4.62
CA VAL A 42 2.22 -7.55 3.18
C VAL A 42 3.57 -7.09 2.69
N ARG A 43 4.29 -7.96 2.00
CA ARG A 43 5.50 -7.56 1.30
C ARG A 43 5.11 -7.04 -0.07
N VAL A 44 5.40 -5.78 -0.32
CA VAL A 44 5.17 -5.13 -1.61
C VAL A 44 6.50 -5.06 -2.34
N THR A 45 6.54 -5.56 -3.56
CA THR A 45 7.75 -5.52 -4.40
C THR A 45 7.46 -4.69 -5.63
N ASN A 46 8.29 -3.67 -5.87
CA ASN A 46 8.23 -2.86 -7.08
C ASN A 46 8.89 -3.62 -8.21
N LYS A 47 8.11 -4.03 -9.19
CA LYS A 47 8.60 -4.86 -10.30
C LYS A 47 9.54 -4.09 -11.24
N GLY A 48 9.51 -2.76 -11.20
CA GLY A 48 10.36 -1.93 -12.05
C GLY A 48 11.81 -1.85 -11.57
N ASN A 49 12.05 -1.96 -10.26
CA ASN A 49 13.41 -1.82 -9.71
C ASN A 49 13.78 -2.91 -8.71
N GLY A 50 12.88 -3.83 -8.39
CA GLY A 50 13.15 -4.93 -7.47
C GLY A 50 13.12 -4.57 -5.99
N ARG A 51 12.85 -3.32 -5.63
CA ARG A 51 12.78 -2.92 -4.23
C ARG A 51 11.52 -3.49 -3.59
N SER A 52 11.62 -3.83 -2.31
CA SER A 52 10.48 -4.32 -1.55
C SER A 52 10.41 -3.69 -0.18
N VAL A 53 9.22 -3.66 0.40
CA VAL A 53 8.98 -3.16 1.75
C VAL A 53 7.80 -3.93 2.34
N ILE A 54 7.80 -4.10 3.65
CA ILE A 54 6.67 -4.71 4.35
C ILE A 54 5.79 -3.59 4.90
N VAL A 55 4.50 -3.64 4.58
CA VAL A 55 3.51 -2.68 5.05
C VAL A 55 2.43 -3.39 5.85
N THR A 56 1.79 -2.63 6.74
CA THR A 56 0.65 -3.13 7.51
C THR A 56 -0.63 -2.56 6.91
N ILE A 57 -1.61 -3.42 6.66
CA ILE A 57 -2.90 -2.99 6.13
C ILE A 57 -3.71 -2.36 7.27
N ASN A 58 -4.14 -1.11 7.06
CA ASN A 58 -4.96 -0.39 8.05
C ASN A 58 -6.09 0.42 7.43
N ASP A 59 -6.35 0.25 6.13
CA ASP A 59 -7.39 1.00 5.46
C ASP A 59 -7.98 0.18 4.32
N ARG A 60 -9.07 0.66 3.73
CA ARG A 60 -9.76 0.04 2.61
C ARG A 60 -9.58 0.86 1.34
N GLY A 61 -9.46 0.16 0.22
CA GLY A 61 -9.19 0.72 -1.09
C GLY A 61 -7.91 0.14 -1.66
N PRO A 62 -7.48 0.62 -2.81
CA PRO A 62 -8.18 1.52 -3.71
C PRO A 62 -9.33 0.83 -4.44
N PHE A 63 -10.30 1.62 -4.87
CA PHE A 63 -11.46 1.10 -5.61
C PHE A 63 -11.38 1.42 -7.10
N THR A 64 -10.24 1.87 -7.55
CA THR A 64 -9.96 2.14 -8.96
C THR A 64 -9.49 0.85 -9.63
N ARG A 65 -10.06 0.57 -10.79
CA ARG A 65 -9.73 -0.63 -11.56
C ARG A 65 -8.23 -0.71 -11.84
N GLY A 66 -7.65 -1.90 -11.65
CA GLY A 66 -6.23 -2.15 -11.88
C GLY A 66 -5.32 -1.78 -10.72
N ARG A 67 -5.81 -1.02 -9.77
CA ARG A 67 -5.06 -0.70 -8.56
C ARG A 67 -5.40 -1.69 -7.46
N ILE A 68 -4.39 -2.25 -6.81
CA ILE A 68 -4.60 -3.28 -5.79
C ILE A 68 -4.18 -2.83 -4.40
N ILE A 69 -3.38 -1.77 -4.29
CA ILE A 69 -2.91 -1.29 -2.99
C ILE A 69 -2.59 0.20 -3.09
N ASP A 70 -2.92 0.95 -2.04
CA ASP A 70 -2.47 2.32 -1.85
C ASP A 70 -1.49 2.33 -0.68
N VAL A 71 -0.28 2.83 -0.90
CA VAL A 71 0.76 2.85 0.13
C VAL A 71 0.98 4.28 0.62
N THR A 72 1.51 4.40 1.83
CA THR A 72 1.91 5.71 2.37
C THR A 72 3.07 6.30 1.57
N PRO A 73 3.27 7.62 1.63
CA PRO A 73 4.44 8.24 1.00
C PRO A 73 5.76 7.63 1.46
N ALA A 74 5.90 7.25 2.73
CA ALA A 74 7.11 6.61 3.22
C ALA A 74 7.35 5.26 2.54
N ALA A 75 6.30 4.45 2.38
CA ALA A 75 6.40 3.17 1.68
C ALA A 75 6.74 3.38 0.20
N ALA A 76 6.13 4.37 -0.44
CA ALA A 76 6.43 4.69 -1.84
C ALA A 76 7.88 5.10 -2.02
N ARG A 77 8.42 5.91 -1.11
CA ARG A 77 9.85 6.27 -1.15
C ARG A 77 10.74 5.06 -0.99
N ALA A 78 10.40 4.15 -0.07
CA ALA A 78 11.16 2.91 0.11
C ALA A 78 11.12 2.03 -1.13
N LEU A 79 9.99 2.04 -1.85
CA LEU A 79 9.83 1.28 -3.09
C LEU A 79 10.41 2.01 -4.30
N GLY A 80 10.72 3.28 -4.17
CA GLY A 80 11.33 4.06 -5.25
C GLY A 80 10.36 4.53 -6.33
N PHE A 81 9.09 4.81 -5.98
CA PHE A 81 8.14 5.37 -6.93
C PHE A 81 7.34 6.51 -6.34
N SER A 82 6.70 7.30 -7.19
CA SER A 82 5.96 8.50 -6.77
C SER A 82 4.63 8.70 -7.48
N GLY A 83 4.11 7.79 -8.16
CA GLY A 83 2.81 7.89 -8.83
C GLY A 83 2.14 6.54 -8.83
N LEU A 84 2.35 5.82 -9.92
CA LEU A 84 1.89 4.45 -10.05
C LEU A 84 3.08 3.56 -10.29
N ALA A 85 3.04 2.36 -9.75
CA ALA A 85 4.05 1.35 -10.01
C ALA A 85 3.39 -0.01 -10.12
N LYS A 86 3.93 -0.86 -10.98
CA LYS A 86 3.52 -2.26 -11.00
C LYS A 86 4.22 -2.99 -9.88
N VAL A 87 3.44 -3.69 -9.06
CA VAL A 87 3.96 -4.37 -7.88
C VAL A 87 3.42 -5.78 -7.79
N SER A 88 4.10 -6.59 -7.01
CA SER A 88 3.56 -7.85 -6.52
C SER A 88 3.39 -7.77 -5.00
N LEU A 89 2.36 -8.43 -4.51
CA LEU A 89 2.06 -8.50 -3.08
C LEU A 89 2.25 -9.93 -2.63
N ASN A 90 2.97 -10.11 -1.53
CA ASN A 90 3.14 -11.42 -0.91
C ASN A 90 2.62 -11.34 0.52
N VAL A 91 1.58 -12.12 0.84
CA VAL A 91 0.89 -12.13 2.11
C VAL A 91 1.28 -13.39 2.87
N GLY A 92 1.38 -13.29 4.19
CA GLY A 92 1.66 -14.45 5.03
C GLY A 92 3.13 -14.67 5.35
N GLU A 93 3.94 -13.68 5.13
CA GLU A 93 5.34 -13.71 5.51
C GLU A 93 5.56 -13.33 6.97
#